data_15a2b1b6b98dc0594d5f94d384efe057
#
_entry.id   15a2b1b6b98dc0594d5f94d384efe057
#
_cell.length_a   1.000
_cell.length_b   1.000
_cell.length_c   1.000
_cell.angle_alpha   90.00
_cell.angle_beta   90.00
_cell.angle_gamma   90.00
#
_symmetry.space_group_name_H-M   'P 1'
#
loop_
_entity.id
_entity.type
_entity.pdbx_description
1 polymer ?
#
loop_
_entity_poly.entity_id
_entity_poly.type
_entity_poly.pdbx_seq_one_letter_code
_entity_poly.pdbx_strand_id
1 'polypeptide(L)'
;CSTSAKKPVLTLFTKKPCPLCDEAKEVLEPYKKRFILQEVDITLPENSAWNDKYKYDIPVFHLNGKFLMKHRVDIEKFEDQLMKLELQN
;
A
#
# COMPACT_ATOMS: atom_id res chain seq x y z
N CYS A 1 -18.51 2.31 19.95
CA CYS A 1 -17.55 1.67 20.40
C CYS A 1 -16.21 1.84 19.73
N SER A 2 -15.27 2.10 20.53
CA SER A 2 -13.93 2.43 20.07
C SER A 2 -13.26 1.33 19.30
N THR A 3 -13.63 0.11 19.53
CA THR A 3 -12.95 -1.04 18.91
C THR A 3 -13.12 -1.09 17.42
N SER A 4 -14.12 -0.41 16.90
CA SER A 4 -14.36 -0.39 15.47
C SER A 4 -13.37 0.47 14.71
N ALA A 5 -12.50 1.16 15.39
CA ALA A 5 -11.62 2.14 14.76
C ALA A 5 -10.34 1.56 14.20
N LYS A 6 -10.32 0.31 13.85
CA LYS A 6 -9.13 -0.28 13.23
C LYS A 6 -8.89 0.35 11.87
N LYS A 7 -7.67 0.82 11.68
CA LYS A 7 -7.28 1.40 10.41
C LYS A 7 -6.95 0.29 9.41
N PRO A 8 -7.27 0.49 8.13
CA PRO A 8 -6.84 -0.46 7.12
C PRO A 8 -5.32 -0.47 6.99
N VAL A 9 -4.76 -1.60 6.58
CA VAL A 9 -3.33 -1.73 6.35
C VAL A 9 -3.07 -1.65 4.85
N LEU A 10 -2.26 -0.67 4.46
CA LEU A 10 -1.82 -0.54 3.08
C LEU A 10 -0.41 -1.12 2.97
N THR A 11 -0.26 -2.20 2.22
CA THR A 11 1.03 -2.85 2.01
C THR A 11 1.66 -2.30 0.74
N LEU A 12 2.87 -1.79 0.86
CA LEU A 12 3.64 -1.27 -0.27
C LEU A 12 4.78 -2.21 -0.56
N PHE A 13 4.73 -2.86 -1.72
CA PHE A 13 5.84 -3.69 -2.21
C PHE A 13 6.84 -2.78 -2.92
N THR A 14 8.06 -2.80 -2.43
CA THR A 14 9.10 -1.86 -2.86
C THR A 14 10.45 -2.55 -2.97
N LYS A 15 11.43 -1.84 -3.51
CA LYS A 15 12.83 -2.28 -3.50
C LYS A 15 13.71 -1.05 -3.35
N LYS A 16 14.99 -1.25 -3.13
CA LYS A 16 15.96 -0.16 -3.03
C LYS A 16 16.96 -0.26 -4.17
N PRO A 17 17.25 0.82 -4.88
CA PRO A 17 16.53 2.12 -4.80
C PRO A 17 15.24 2.08 -5.60
N CYS A 18 14.25 2.86 -5.18
CA CYS A 18 13.00 2.95 -5.90
C CYS A 18 12.43 4.36 -5.81
N PRO A 19 12.82 5.26 -6.75
CA PRO A 19 12.29 6.62 -6.74
C PRO A 19 10.77 6.70 -6.81
N LEU A 20 10.16 5.81 -7.59
CA LEU A 20 8.69 5.77 -7.72
C LEU A 20 8.03 5.42 -6.39
N CYS A 21 8.66 4.55 -5.61
CA CYS A 21 8.12 4.20 -4.29
C CYS A 21 8.20 5.39 -3.35
N ASP A 22 9.28 6.15 -3.42
CA ASP A 22 9.42 7.37 -2.61
C ASP A 22 8.36 8.39 -2.97
N GLU A 23 8.12 8.60 -4.26
CA GLU A 23 7.07 9.49 -4.72
C GLU A 23 5.71 9.05 -4.22
N ALA A 24 5.46 7.75 -4.27
CA ALA A 24 4.19 7.19 -3.79
C ALA A 24 3.99 7.48 -2.32
N LYS A 25 5.05 7.34 -1.52
CA LYS A 25 4.96 7.63 -0.10
C LYS A 25 4.65 9.11 0.16
N GLU A 26 5.23 10.00 -0.63
CA GLU A 26 4.93 11.43 -0.52
C GLU A 26 3.47 11.73 -0.83
N VAL A 27 2.94 11.11 -1.88
CA VAL A 27 1.54 11.30 -2.25
C VAL A 27 0.60 10.81 -1.16
N LEU A 28 0.99 9.76 -0.47
CA LEU A 28 0.16 9.17 0.58
C LEU A 28 0.31 9.86 1.94
N GLU A 29 1.29 10.74 2.09
CA GLU A 29 1.56 11.40 3.36
C GLU A 29 0.32 12.09 3.96
N PRO A 30 -0.48 12.84 3.20
CA PRO A 30 -1.68 13.47 3.75
C PRO A 30 -2.70 12.48 4.31
N TYR A 31 -2.64 11.23 3.88
CA TYR A 31 -3.61 10.21 4.30
C TYR A 31 -3.08 9.32 5.42
N LYS A 32 -1.89 9.60 5.89
CA LYS A 32 -1.15 8.73 6.81
C LYS A 32 -1.91 8.41 8.09
N LYS A 33 -2.76 9.33 8.53
CA LYS A 33 -3.54 9.12 9.75
C LYS A 33 -4.72 8.19 9.56
N ARG A 34 -5.08 7.92 8.30
CA ARG A 34 -6.26 7.13 7.97
C ARG A 34 -5.94 5.66 7.71
N PHE A 35 -4.66 5.31 7.63
CA PHE A 35 -4.27 3.93 7.35
C PHE A 35 -2.91 3.63 8.00
N ILE A 36 -2.57 2.35 8.03
CA ILE A 36 -1.27 1.90 8.49
C ILE A 36 -0.46 1.50 7.27
N LEU A 37 0.72 2.10 7.11
CA LEU A 37 1.60 1.76 5.99
C LEU A 37 2.54 0.64 6.39
N GLN A 38 2.53 -0.44 5.61
CA GLN A 38 3.45 -1.55 5.81
C GLN A 38 4.28 -1.71 4.54
N GLU A 39 5.59 -1.55 4.67
CA GLU A 39 6.49 -1.70 3.52
C GLU A 39 7.06 -3.11 3.47
N VAL A 40 7.08 -3.68 2.27
CA VAL A 40 7.65 -5.00 2.02
C VAL A 40 8.75 -4.84 0.99
N ASP A 41 9.99 -5.13 1.38
CA ASP A 41 11.13 -5.06 0.48
C ASP A 41 11.23 -6.40 -0.26
N ILE A 42 10.90 -6.39 -1.54
CA ILE A 42 10.86 -7.62 -2.34
C ILE A 42 12.25 -8.16 -2.66
N THR A 43 13.30 -7.38 -2.39
CA THR A 43 14.68 -7.86 -2.64
C THR A 43 15.21 -8.74 -1.52
N LEU A 44 14.53 -8.80 -0.39
CA LEU A 44 14.95 -9.66 0.71
C LEU A 44 14.71 -11.14 0.37
N PRO A 45 15.62 -12.03 0.78
CA PRO A 45 15.47 -13.47 0.46
C PRO A 45 14.14 -14.05 0.94
N GLU A 46 13.64 -13.60 2.08
CA GLU A 46 12.39 -14.08 2.65
C GLU A 46 11.18 -13.68 1.82
N ASN A 47 11.36 -12.68 0.94
CA ASN A 47 10.30 -12.17 0.08
C ASN A 47 10.49 -12.54 -1.38
N SER A 48 11.25 -13.59 -1.67
CA SER A 48 11.57 -13.96 -3.04
C SER A 48 10.34 -14.25 -3.91
N ALA A 49 9.29 -14.79 -3.30
CA ALA A 49 8.04 -15.04 -4.03
C ALA A 49 7.42 -13.72 -4.53
N TRP A 50 7.47 -12.68 -3.72
CA TRP A 50 6.99 -11.37 -4.12
C TRP A 50 7.89 -10.74 -5.18
N ASN A 51 9.21 -10.95 -5.06
CA ASN A 51 10.15 -10.47 -6.07
C ASN A 51 9.81 -11.07 -7.43
N ASP A 52 9.62 -12.38 -7.50
CA ASP A 52 9.29 -13.04 -8.75
C ASP A 52 7.98 -12.51 -9.35
N LYS A 53 7.03 -12.18 -8.49
CA LYS A 53 5.72 -11.73 -8.93
C LYS A 53 5.70 -10.27 -9.33
N TYR A 54 6.37 -9.40 -8.58
CA TYR A 54 6.20 -7.96 -8.69
C TYR A 54 7.44 -7.18 -9.09
N LYS A 55 8.56 -7.83 -9.37
CA LYS A 55 9.82 -7.10 -9.62
C LYS A 55 9.75 -6.07 -10.74
N TYR A 56 8.82 -6.24 -11.66
CA TYR A 56 8.63 -5.27 -12.74
C TYR A 56 7.40 -4.38 -12.54
N ASP A 57 6.65 -4.62 -11.50
CA ASP A 57 5.39 -3.92 -11.28
C ASP A 57 5.43 -2.92 -10.13
N ILE A 58 6.51 -2.90 -9.36
CA ILE A 58 6.60 -2.02 -8.20
C ILE A 58 6.57 -0.55 -8.63
N PRO A 59 6.02 0.33 -7.77
CA PRO A 59 5.39 0.01 -6.49
C PRO A 59 4.04 -0.67 -6.66
N VAL A 60 3.80 -1.69 -5.85
CA VAL A 60 2.51 -2.39 -5.83
C VAL A 60 1.87 -2.17 -4.47
N PHE A 61 0.58 -1.94 -4.46
CA PHE A 61 -0.15 -1.64 -3.23
C PHE A 61 -1.25 -2.66 -3.00
N HIS A 62 -1.30 -3.20 -1.79
CA HIS A 62 -2.39 -4.05 -1.34
C HIS A 62 -3.07 -3.37 -0.16
N LEU A 63 -4.40 -3.33 -0.18
CA LEU A 63 -5.17 -2.77 0.92
C LEU A 63 -5.86 -3.91 1.63
N ASN A 64 -5.53 -4.10 2.92
CA ASN A 64 -6.03 -5.22 3.72
C ASN A 64 -5.79 -6.58 3.06
N GLY A 65 -4.64 -6.71 2.39
CA GLY A 65 -4.27 -7.97 1.75
C GLY A 65 -4.82 -8.18 0.36
N LYS A 66 -5.57 -7.21 -0.16
CA LYS A 66 -6.12 -7.30 -1.51
C LYS A 66 -5.43 -6.34 -2.44
N PHE A 67 -5.13 -6.78 -3.66
CA PHE A 67 -4.51 -5.93 -4.67
C PHE A 67 -5.35 -4.67 -4.88
N LEU A 68 -4.68 -3.53 -4.86
CA LEU A 68 -5.34 -2.25 -5.05
C LEU A 68 -4.87 -1.53 -6.32
N MET A 69 -3.56 -1.33 -6.43
CA MET A 69 -3.00 -0.59 -7.56
C MET A 69 -1.53 -0.92 -7.71
N LYS A 70 -0.97 -0.58 -8.88
CA LYS A 70 0.45 -0.81 -9.14
C LYS A 70 1.03 0.32 -9.98
N HIS A 71 2.35 0.39 -10.03
CA HIS A 71 3.15 1.37 -10.76
C HIS A 71 3.12 2.77 -10.18
N ARG A 72 1.98 3.25 -9.72
CA ARG A 72 1.87 4.57 -9.12
C ARG A 72 0.61 4.63 -8.27
N VAL A 73 0.53 5.68 -7.45
CA VAL A 73 -0.64 5.89 -6.61
C VAL A 73 -1.77 6.49 -7.45
N ASP A 74 -2.92 5.84 -7.39
CA ASP A 74 -4.15 6.36 -7.93
C ASP A 74 -4.99 6.84 -6.75
N ILE A 75 -4.94 8.14 -6.50
CA ILE A 75 -5.59 8.71 -5.32
C ILE A 75 -7.10 8.50 -5.34
N GLU A 76 -7.72 8.63 -6.51
CA GLU A 76 -9.17 8.43 -6.60
C GLU A 76 -9.54 7.01 -6.18
N LYS A 77 -8.80 6.04 -6.66
CA LYS A 77 -9.04 4.64 -6.33
C LYS A 77 -8.78 4.37 -4.86
N PHE A 78 -7.70 4.94 -4.34
CA PHE A 78 -7.32 4.79 -2.94
C PHE A 78 -8.39 5.39 -2.01
N GLU A 79 -8.81 6.60 -2.30
CA GLU A 79 -9.83 7.26 -1.49
C GLU A 79 -11.16 6.50 -1.54
N ASP A 80 -11.53 6.02 -2.72
CA ASP A 80 -12.75 5.26 -2.87
C ASP A 80 -12.75 4.00 -1.99
N GLN A 81 -11.65 3.29 -1.98
CA GLN A 81 -11.51 2.09 -1.17
C GLN A 81 -11.48 2.42 0.32
N LEU A 82 -10.81 3.49 0.70
CA LEU A 82 -10.79 3.93 2.09
C LEU A 82 -12.20 4.27 2.56
N MET A 83 -12.96 5.00 1.76
CA MET A 83 -14.32 5.36 2.10
C MET A 83 -15.20 4.12 2.29
N LYS A 84 -15.07 3.17 1.41
CA LYS A 84 -15.84 1.93 1.52
C LYS A 84 -15.54 1.20 2.82
N LEU A 85 -14.28 1.14 3.20
CA LEU A 85 -13.88 0.50 4.44
C LEU A 85 -14.38 1.27 5.66
N GLU A 86 -14.33 2.59 5.60
CA GLU A 86 -14.80 3.43 6.69
C GLU A 86 -16.31 3.30 6.86
N LEU A 87 -17.04 3.18 5.77
CA LEU A 87 -18.48 3.03 5.82
C LEU A 87 -18.92 1.66 6.32
N GLN A 88 -18.09 0.64 6.14
CA GLN A 88 -18.41 -0.69 6.61
C GLN A 88 -18.29 -0.84 8.12
N ASN A 89 -17.63 0.10 8.74
CA ASN A 89 -17.48 0.09 10.18
C ASN A 89 -18.53 0.96 10.83
#